data_d70e30ad37e2a03d903e7656c2cfe4ea
#
_entry.id   d70e30ad37e2a03d903e7656c2cfe4ea
#
_cell.length_a   1.000
_cell.length_b   1.000
_cell.length_c   1.000
_cell.angle_alpha   90.00
_cell.angle_beta   90.00
_cell.angle_gamma   90.00
#
_symmetry.space_group_name_H-M   'P 1'
#
loop_
_entity.id
_entity.type
_entity.pdbx_description
1 polymer ?
#
loop_
_entity_poly.entity_id
_entity_poly.type
_entity_poly.pdbx_seq_one_letter_code
_entity_poly.pdbx_strand_id
1 'polypeptide(L)'
;AAYAAAQKFEQKRGYTLLNKTPFFDADAMATLKPFAQKNHLVTLGDLKKLKSFSLGAPPENKTRYEGLVGMREAYGITNVQFVPLTIGLQYSALDKGSVDTANVFTTDGQLESGKYVILTDTKHIYGYQNVAPVVSQKLLATEGPAFAQTLNAVSAKLTTHVMQQLNAAVDIQKVDPATVASKFLQANGLK
;
A
#
# COMPACT_ATOMS: atom_id res chain seq x y z
N ALA A 1 5.68 -18.15 -1.62
CA ALA A 1 5.22 -18.79 -2.85
C ALA A 1 5.24 -17.80 -4.03
N ALA A 2 4.50 -16.67 -4.00
CA ALA A 2 4.37 -15.72 -5.12
C ALA A 2 5.71 -15.14 -5.60
N TYR A 3 6.56 -14.66 -4.71
CA TYR A 3 7.88 -14.11 -5.08
C TYR A 3 8.76 -15.13 -5.82
N ALA A 4 8.82 -16.38 -5.34
CA ALA A 4 9.59 -17.42 -6.00
C ALA A 4 9.03 -17.80 -7.41
N ALA A 5 7.70 -17.72 -7.57
CA ALA A 5 7.08 -17.92 -8.88
C ALA A 5 7.42 -16.76 -9.83
N ALA A 6 7.38 -15.53 -9.35
CA ALA A 6 7.78 -14.35 -10.12
C ALA A 6 9.26 -14.40 -10.52
N GLN A 7 10.16 -14.81 -9.61
CA GLN A 7 11.58 -14.98 -9.94
C GLN A 7 11.78 -15.98 -11.12
N LYS A 8 11.13 -17.14 -11.08
CA LYS A 8 11.20 -18.13 -12.15
C LYS A 8 10.62 -17.62 -13.47
N PHE A 9 9.54 -16.84 -13.39
CA PHE A 9 8.91 -16.24 -14.57
C PHE A 9 9.83 -15.23 -15.24
N GLU A 10 10.38 -14.27 -14.47
CA GLU A 10 11.28 -13.25 -14.99
C GLU A 10 12.61 -13.84 -15.50
N GLN A 11 13.14 -14.84 -14.82
CA GLN A 11 14.37 -15.51 -15.25
C GLN A 11 14.26 -16.11 -16.66
N LYS A 12 13.11 -16.71 -17.01
CA LYS A 12 12.85 -17.27 -18.35
C LYS A 12 12.79 -16.18 -19.44
N ARG A 13 12.55 -14.95 -19.05
CA ARG A 13 12.44 -13.77 -19.95
C ARG A 13 13.76 -13.00 -20.06
N GLY A 14 14.83 -13.47 -19.43
CA GLY A 14 16.13 -12.79 -19.43
C GLY A 14 16.26 -11.69 -18.37
N TYR A 15 15.41 -11.72 -17.32
CA TYR A 15 15.46 -10.78 -16.21
C TYR A 15 15.78 -11.48 -14.90
N THR A 16 16.27 -10.71 -13.95
CA THR A 16 16.45 -11.12 -12.56
C THR A 16 15.57 -10.27 -11.68
N LEU A 17 14.71 -10.89 -10.89
CA LEU A 17 13.97 -10.23 -9.82
C LEU A 17 14.87 -10.18 -8.58
N LEU A 18 15.31 -8.98 -8.20
CA LEU A 18 16.16 -8.75 -7.03
C LEU A 18 15.35 -8.87 -5.74
N ASN A 19 15.98 -8.63 -4.60
CA ASN A 19 15.33 -8.76 -3.29
C ASN A 19 14.11 -7.84 -3.18
N LYS A 20 13.02 -8.41 -2.70
CA LYS A 20 11.82 -7.62 -2.42
C LYS A 20 12.03 -6.70 -1.22
N THR A 21 11.35 -5.56 -1.24
CA THR A 21 11.33 -4.62 -0.12
C THR A 21 10.63 -5.19 1.11
N PRO A 22 10.93 -4.71 2.32
CA PRO A 22 10.15 -4.98 3.53
C PRO A 22 8.72 -4.43 3.45
N PHE A 23 8.51 -3.29 2.76
CA PHE A 23 7.16 -2.74 2.57
C PHE A 23 6.40 -3.46 1.46
N PHE A 24 5.11 -3.30 1.49
CA PHE A 24 4.20 -3.61 0.39
C PHE A 24 3.29 -2.40 0.15
N ASP A 25 2.98 -2.15 -1.12
CA ASP A 25 2.07 -1.10 -1.54
C ASP A 25 0.77 -1.74 -2.01
N ALA A 26 -0.15 -1.91 -1.09
CA ALA A 26 -1.40 -2.62 -1.32
C ALA A 26 -2.60 -1.74 -0.97
N ASP A 27 -3.74 -2.08 -1.57
CA ASP A 27 -5.02 -1.57 -1.10
C ASP A 27 -5.19 -1.85 0.39
N ALA A 28 -5.85 -0.93 1.08
CA ALA A 28 -6.19 -1.05 2.49
C ALA A 28 -7.50 -0.32 2.78
N MET A 29 -8.18 -0.70 3.86
CA MET A 29 -9.36 0.00 4.35
C MET A 29 -8.98 0.91 5.51
N ALA A 30 -9.11 2.22 5.33
CA ALA A 30 -8.91 3.19 6.39
C ALA A 30 -10.23 3.78 6.89
N THR A 31 -10.22 4.20 8.14
CA THR A 31 -11.28 5.00 8.76
C THR A 31 -10.68 6.01 9.74
N LEU A 32 -11.46 6.99 10.18
CA LEU A 32 -11.05 7.90 11.23
C LEU A 32 -10.91 7.17 12.57
N LYS A 33 -9.86 7.46 13.32
CA LYS A 33 -9.59 6.85 14.64
C LYS A 33 -10.78 6.96 15.60
N PRO A 34 -11.51 8.10 15.73
CA PRO A 34 -12.69 8.16 16.58
C PRO A 34 -13.83 7.24 16.14
N PHE A 35 -14.03 7.06 14.82
CA PHE A 35 -15.06 6.16 14.30
C PHE A 35 -14.71 4.71 14.61
N ALA A 36 -13.44 4.31 14.41
CA ALA A 36 -12.97 2.98 14.76
C ALA A 36 -13.13 2.68 16.25
N GLN A 37 -12.74 3.63 17.12
CA GLN A 37 -12.85 3.49 18.58
C GLN A 37 -14.31 3.35 19.03
N LYS A 38 -15.19 4.24 18.56
CA LYS A 38 -16.63 4.24 18.89
C LYS A 38 -17.30 2.92 18.51
N ASN A 39 -16.89 2.30 17.40
CA ASN A 39 -17.51 1.09 16.86
C ASN A 39 -16.68 -0.18 17.13
N HIS A 40 -15.60 -0.09 17.89
CA HIS A 40 -14.70 -1.21 18.23
C HIS A 40 -14.17 -1.93 16.96
N LEU A 41 -13.76 -1.16 15.95
CA LEU A 41 -13.25 -1.69 14.69
C LEU A 41 -11.72 -1.86 14.77
N VAL A 42 -11.25 -3.07 14.52
CA VAL A 42 -9.83 -3.43 14.45
C VAL A 42 -9.51 -4.14 13.13
N THR A 43 -10.43 -4.99 12.68
CA THR A 43 -10.28 -5.78 11.47
C THR A 43 -11.37 -5.44 10.45
N LEU A 44 -11.14 -5.80 9.17
CA LEU A 44 -12.20 -5.70 8.14
C LEU A 44 -13.47 -6.47 8.55
N GLY A 45 -13.29 -7.63 9.20
CA GLY A 45 -14.42 -8.44 9.66
C GLY A 45 -15.33 -7.73 10.66
N ASP A 46 -14.82 -6.76 11.40
CA ASP A 46 -15.61 -6.00 12.37
C ASP A 46 -16.68 -5.11 11.73
N LEU A 47 -16.51 -4.72 10.48
CA LEU A 47 -17.49 -3.94 9.73
C LEU A 47 -18.86 -4.61 9.62
N LYS A 48 -18.92 -5.94 9.74
CA LYS A 48 -20.21 -6.67 9.77
C LYS A 48 -21.07 -6.33 10.98
N LYS A 49 -20.46 -5.84 12.07
CA LYS A 49 -21.16 -5.49 13.30
C LYS A 49 -21.98 -4.20 13.17
N LEU A 50 -21.64 -3.38 12.16
CA LEU A 50 -22.35 -2.13 11.88
C LEU A 50 -23.70 -2.44 11.21
N LYS A 51 -24.71 -1.60 11.49
CA LYS A 51 -25.98 -1.68 10.75
C LYS A 51 -25.78 -1.40 9.25
N SER A 52 -24.99 -0.37 8.94
CA SER A 52 -24.48 -0.05 7.62
C SER A 52 -23.27 0.88 7.77
N PHE A 53 -22.46 0.98 6.73
CA PHE A 53 -21.36 1.95 6.64
C PHE A 53 -21.12 2.35 5.19
N SER A 54 -20.58 3.55 4.98
CA SER A 54 -20.20 4.04 3.66
C SER A 54 -18.73 3.75 3.37
N LEU A 55 -18.46 3.29 2.14
CA LEU A 55 -17.10 3.06 1.62
C LEU A 55 -16.84 3.99 0.45
N GLY A 56 -15.91 4.91 0.61
CA GLY A 56 -15.37 5.72 -0.48
C GLY A 56 -14.23 5.00 -1.19
N ALA A 57 -14.38 4.72 -2.49
CA ALA A 57 -13.36 4.01 -3.26
C ALA A 57 -13.48 4.29 -4.76
N PRO A 58 -12.41 4.04 -5.56
CA PRO A 58 -12.48 4.11 -7.01
C PRO A 58 -13.55 3.15 -7.58
N PRO A 59 -14.22 3.51 -8.70
CA PRO A 59 -15.34 2.74 -9.25
C PRO A 59 -15.03 1.26 -9.49
N GLU A 60 -13.81 0.92 -9.90
CA GLU A 60 -13.36 -0.45 -10.14
C GLU A 60 -13.36 -1.34 -8.88
N ASN A 61 -13.32 -0.74 -7.69
CA ASN A 61 -13.39 -1.46 -6.42
C ASN A 61 -14.69 -2.25 -6.26
N LYS A 62 -15.76 -1.90 -7.01
CA LYS A 62 -17.02 -2.66 -7.05
C LYS A 62 -16.86 -4.07 -7.58
N THR A 63 -15.96 -4.27 -8.54
CA THR A 63 -15.86 -5.52 -9.32
C THR A 63 -14.56 -6.29 -9.06
N ARG A 64 -13.61 -5.68 -8.36
CA ARG A 64 -12.36 -6.33 -7.98
C ARG A 64 -12.52 -7.23 -6.76
N TYR A 65 -11.72 -8.30 -6.71
CA TYR A 65 -11.63 -9.14 -5.51
C TYR A 65 -11.01 -8.36 -4.33
N GLU A 66 -10.06 -7.46 -4.61
CA GLU A 66 -9.47 -6.52 -3.65
C GLU A 66 -10.45 -5.42 -3.20
N GLY A 67 -11.71 -5.54 -3.54
CA GLY A 67 -12.79 -4.60 -3.21
C GLY A 67 -14.03 -5.30 -2.68
N LEU A 68 -15.22 -4.86 -3.17
CA LEU A 68 -16.51 -5.36 -2.69
C LEU A 68 -16.68 -6.86 -2.89
N VAL A 69 -16.08 -7.45 -3.92
CA VAL A 69 -16.18 -8.90 -4.18
C VAL A 69 -15.55 -9.67 -3.03
N GLY A 70 -14.29 -9.40 -2.69
CA GLY A 70 -13.62 -10.08 -1.57
C GLY A 70 -14.22 -9.75 -0.20
N MET A 71 -14.69 -8.50 -0.01
CA MET A 71 -15.41 -8.12 1.22
C MET A 71 -16.64 -9.00 1.42
N ARG A 72 -17.41 -9.24 0.36
CA ARG A 72 -18.59 -10.10 0.40
C ARG A 72 -18.22 -11.58 0.54
N GLU A 73 -17.34 -12.09 -0.32
CA GLU A 73 -17.05 -13.52 -0.41
C GLU A 73 -16.20 -14.05 0.74
N ALA A 74 -15.14 -13.33 1.09
CA ALA A 74 -14.26 -13.76 2.17
C ALA A 74 -14.79 -13.36 3.56
N TYR A 75 -15.31 -12.15 3.72
CA TYR A 75 -15.74 -11.63 5.02
C TYR A 75 -17.24 -11.72 5.27
N GLY A 76 -18.09 -11.89 4.23
CA GLY A 76 -19.54 -11.83 4.34
C GLY A 76 -20.04 -10.41 4.68
N ILE A 77 -19.31 -9.38 4.25
CA ILE A 77 -19.70 -7.97 4.42
C ILE A 77 -20.65 -7.60 3.29
N THR A 78 -21.93 -7.31 3.62
CA THR A 78 -22.98 -6.95 2.67
C THR A 78 -23.67 -5.63 3.01
N ASN A 79 -23.36 -5.04 4.16
CA ASN A 79 -23.95 -3.83 4.72
C ASN A 79 -23.22 -2.54 4.29
N VAL A 80 -22.51 -2.57 3.17
CA VAL A 80 -21.72 -1.44 2.64
C VAL A 80 -22.53 -0.58 1.69
N GLN A 81 -22.45 0.74 1.85
CA GLN A 81 -22.94 1.75 0.92
C GLN A 81 -21.74 2.28 0.14
N PHE A 82 -21.65 1.93 -1.13
CA PHE A 82 -20.51 2.31 -1.97
C PHE A 82 -20.65 3.74 -2.49
N VAL A 83 -19.61 4.55 -2.23
CA VAL A 83 -19.49 5.93 -2.71
C VAL A 83 -18.31 6.01 -3.68
N PRO A 84 -18.54 6.22 -4.98
CA PRO A 84 -17.44 6.33 -5.93
C PRO A 84 -16.62 7.58 -5.67
N LEU A 85 -15.31 7.42 -5.53
CA LEU A 85 -14.35 8.51 -5.34
C LEU A 85 -13.19 8.38 -6.34
N THR A 86 -12.70 9.51 -6.81
CA THR A 86 -11.42 9.57 -7.54
C THR A 86 -10.27 9.40 -6.53
N ILE A 87 -9.22 8.67 -6.95
CA ILE A 87 -7.98 8.53 -6.18
C ILE A 87 -7.44 9.92 -5.81
N GLY A 88 -7.04 10.10 -4.54
CA GLY A 88 -6.61 11.37 -3.97
C GLY A 88 -7.68 12.10 -3.15
N LEU A 89 -8.96 11.72 -3.26
CA LEU A 89 -10.06 12.34 -2.51
C LEU A 89 -10.44 11.58 -1.23
N GLN A 90 -9.88 10.40 -1.00
CA GLN A 90 -10.26 9.48 0.09
C GLN A 90 -10.17 10.13 1.47
N TYR A 91 -9.02 10.75 1.76
CA TYR A 91 -8.76 11.37 3.06
C TYR A 91 -9.62 12.62 3.28
N SER A 92 -9.83 13.42 2.23
CA SER A 92 -10.76 14.56 2.30
C SER A 92 -12.21 14.12 2.56
N ALA A 93 -12.64 13.01 1.98
CA ALA A 93 -13.98 12.46 2.20
C ALA A 93 -14.14 11.92 3.64
N LEU A 94 -13.10 11.25 4.18
CA LEU A 94 -13.07 10.84 5.60
C LEU A 94 -13.12 12.03 6.54
N ASP A 95 -12.26 13.03 6.32
CA ASP A 95 -12.17 14.23 7.18
C ASP A 95 -13.47 15.04 7.22
N LYS A 96 -14.22 15.08 6.11
CA LYS A 96 -15.52 15.74 6.00
C LYS A 96 -16.68 14.89 6.53
N GLY A 97 -16.43 13.63 6.90
CA GLY A 97 -17.50 12.69 7.26
C GLY A 97 -18.44 12.33 6.11
N SER A 98 -17.99 12.51 4.86
CA SER A 98 -18.77 12.13 3.67
C SER A 98 -18.80 10.61 3.48
N VAL A 99 -17.83 9.92 4.04
CA VAL A 99 -17.75 8.45 4.09
C VAL A 99 -17.22 8.01 5.47
N ASP A 100 -17.62 6.81 5.90
CA ASP A 100 -17.19 6.21 7.16
C ASP A 100 -15.82 5.52 7.01
N THR A 101 -15.61 4.91 5.85
CA THR A 101 -14.39 4.19 5.48
C THR A 101 -13.95 4.56 4.08
N ALA A 102 -12.67 4.42 3.77
CA ALA A 102 -12.16 4.65 2.43
C ALA A 102 -11.11 3.60 2.04
N ASN A 103 -11.07 3.27 0.76
CA ASN A 103 -9.98 2.52 0.16
C ASN A 103 -8.77 3.45 0.02
N VAL A 104 -7.66 3.06 0.60
CA VAL A 104 -6.39 3.80 0.63
C VAL A 104 -5.25 2.84 0.30
N PHE A 105 -4.02 3.36 0.22
CA PHE A 105 -2.83 2.53 0.05
C PHE A 105 -2.01 2.49 1.34
N THR A 106 -1.39 1.34 1.61
CA THR A 106 -0.59 1.12 2.83
C THR A 106 0.58 2.08 2.99
N THR A 107 1.03 2.69 1.89
CA THR A 107 2.16 3.63 1.82
C THR A 107 1.74 5.09 1.76
N ASP A 108 0.45 5.41 1.86
CA ASP A 108 -0.06 6.78 1.81
C ASP A 108 0.55 7.66 2.93
N GLY A 109 1.09 8.80 2.55
CA GLY A 109 1.71 9.75 3.49
C GLY A 109 0.75 10.34 4.51
N GLN A 110 -0.55 10.40 4.22
CA GLN A 110 -1.59 10.90 5.12
C GLN A 110 -1.73 10.05 6.40
N LEU A 111 -1.32 8.77 6.33
CA LEU A 111 -1.35 7.85 7.48
C LEU A 111 -0.39 8.28 8.60
N GLU A 112 0.69 9.01 8.28
CA GLU A 112 1.63 9.58 9.26
C GLU A 112 0.97 10.56 10.24
N SER A 113 -0.17 11.15 9.88
CA SER A 113 -0.89 12.09 10.75
C SER A 113 -1.44 11.47 12.04
N GLY A 114 -1.57 10.14 12.11
CA GLY A 114 -2.18 9.41 13.21
C GLY A 114 -3.69 9.61 13.38
N LYS A 115 -4.35 10.34 12.45
CA LYS A 115 -5.80 10.55 12.44
C LYS A 115 -6.57 9.29 12.01
N TYR A 116 -5.95 8.50 11.13
CA TYR A 116 -6.57 7.36 10.49
C TYR A 116 -6.04 6.06 11.07
N VAL A 117 -6.85 5.03 10.98
CA VAL A 117 -6.44 3.64 11.28
C VAL A 117 -6.78 2.76 10.09
N ILE A 118 -5.86 1.86 9.76
CA ILE A 118 -6.10 0.79 8.78
C ILE A 118 -6.72 -0.39 9.51
N LEU A 119 -7.84 -0.89 9.00
CA LEU A 119 -8.47 -2.12 9.49
C LEU A 119 -7.67 -3.33 8.97
N THR A 120 -7.30 -4.22 9.89
CA THR A 120 -6.49 -5.39 9.54
C THR A 120 -7.24 -6.35 8.63
N ASP A 121 -6.65 -6.66 7.49
CA ASP A 121 -7.15 -7.67 6.54
C ASP A 121 -6.68 -9.07 6.95
N THR A 122 -7.45 -9.74 7.80
CA THR A 122 -7.13 -11.09 8.32
C THR A 122 -7.33 -12.21 7.30
N LYS A 123 -7.97 -11.92 6.16
CA LYS A 123 -8.24 -12.89 5.09
C LYS A 123 -7.45 -12.63 3.82
N HIS A 124 -6.59 -11.60 3.85
CA HIS A 124 -5.67 -11.25 2.76
C HIS A 124 -6.33 -11.02 1.41
N ILE A 125 -7.53 -10.35 1.40
CA ILE A 125 -8.19 -9.99 0.15
C ILE A 125 -7.37 -8.97 -0.65
N TYR A 126 -6.55 -8.14 0.03
CA TYR A 126 -5.64 -7.19 -0.62
C TYR A 126 -4.31 -7.81 -1.06
N GLY A 127 -4.05 -9.08 -0.70
CA GLY A 127 -2.86 -9.81 -1.13
C GLY A 127 -1.55 -9.30 -0.53
N TYR A 128 -0.45 -9.62 -1.24
CA TYR A 128 0.92 -9.27 -0.85
C TYR A 128 1.61 -8.56 -2.02
N GLN A 129 1.79 -7.25 -1.93
CA GLN A 129 2.28 -6.42 -3.04
C GLN A 129 3.63 -5.78 -2.69
N ASN A 130 4.62 -6.60 -2.27
CA ASN A 130 5.97 -6.13 -2.08
C ASN A 130 6.57 -5.65 -3.41
N VAL A 131 7.28 -4.54 -3.38
CA VAL A 131 8.03 -4.04 -4.52
C VAL A 131 9.37 -4.77 -4.62
N ALA A 132 9.82 -5.08 -5.84
CA ALA A 132 11.12 -5.67 -6.09
C ALA A 132 11.69 -5.14 -7.41
N PRO A 133 12.98 -4.78 -7.49
CA PRO A 133 13.60 -4.37 -8.74
C PRO A 133 13.68 -5.54 -9.73
N VAL A 134 13.32 -5.30 -10.98
CA VAL A 134 13.49 -6.23 -12.09
C VAL A 134 14.59 -5.70 -13.00
N VAL A 135 15.67 -6.45 -13.17
CA VAL A 135 16.84 -6.03 -13.92
C VAL A 135 17.18 -7.04 -15.00
N SER A 136 17.52 -6.60 -16.21
CA SER A 136 17.94 -7.51 -17.27
C SER A 136 19.24 -8.25 -16.88
N GLN A 137 19.32 -9.53 -17.20
CA GLN A 137 20.54 -10.32 -16.95
C GLN A 137 21.75 -9.75 -17.67
N LYS A 138 21.55 -9.19 -18.87
CA LYS A 138 22.61 -8.53 -19.64
C LYS A 138 23.18 -7.34 -18.85
N LEU A 139 22.32 -6.48 -18.29
CA LEU A 139 22.78 -5.32 -17.50
C LEU A 139 23.54 -5.76 -16.25
N LEU A 140 23.04 -6.78 -15.54
CA LEU A 140 23.73 -7.32 -14.36
C LEU A 140 25.11 -7.87 -14.70
N ALA A 141 25.25 -8.53 -15.87
CA ALA A 141 26.55 -9.02 -16.33
C ALA A 141 27.52 -7.87 -16.68
N THR A 142 27.02 -6.77 -17.22
CA THR A 142 27.82 -5.58 -17.59
C THR A 142 28.27 -4.80 -16.36
N GLU A 143 27.34 -4.51 -15.44
CA GLU A 143 27.59 -3.65 -14.26
C GLU A 143 28.26 -4.41 -13.10
N GLY A 144 28.21 -5.73 -13.14
CA GLY A 144 28.79 -6.59 -12.12
C GLY A 144 27.99 -6.67 -10.81
N PRO A 145 28.48 -7.41 -9.81
CA PRO A 145 27.72 -7.76 -8.61
C PRO A 145 27.41 -6.55 -7.71
N ALA A 146 28.26 -5.51 -7.70
CA ALA A 146 28.06 -4.31 -6.89
C ALA A 146 26.76 -3.58 -7.22
N PHE A 147 26.33 -3.61 -8.48
CA PHE A 147 25.08 -2.98 -8.91
C PHE A 147 23.85 -3.63 -8.23
N ALA A 148 23.76 -4.95 -8.28
CA ALA A 148 22.67 -5.67 -7.62
C ALA A 148 22.70 -5.50 -6.09
N GLN A 149 23.90 -5.50 -5.49
CA GLN A 149 24.09 -5.27 -4.05
C GLN A 149 23.58 -3.90 -3.63
N THR A 150 23.89 -2.84 -4.39
CA THR A 150 23.42 -1.48 -4.14
C THR A 150 21.89 -1.40 -4.20
N LEU A 151 21.26 -1.94 -5.25
CA LEU A 151 19.80 -1.95 -5.36
C LEU A 151 19.13 -2.71 -4.22
N ASN A 152 19.70 -3.85 -3.81
CA ASN A 152 19.21 -4.62 -2.67
C ASN A 152 19.39 -3.87 -1.35
N ALA A 153 20.50 -3.13 -1.17
CA ALA A 153 20.76 -2.31 0.02
C ALA A 153 19.74 -1.18 0.15
N VAL A 154 19.39 -0.51 -0.96
CA VAL A 154 18.29 0.49 -1.00
C VAL A 154 16.96 -0.18 -0.63
N SER A 155 16.60 -1.27 -1.31
CA SER A 155 15.35 -1.99 -1.07
C SER A 155 15.18 -2.38 0.39
N ALA A 156 16.24 -2.86 1.05
CA ALA A 156 16.22 -3.29 2.44
C ALA A 156 15.89 -2.16 3.45
N LYS A 157 16.12 -0.90 3.08
CA LYS A 157 15.82 0.26 3.93
C LYS A 157 14.38 0.77 3.79
N LEU A 158 13.67 0.36 2.73
CA LEU A 158 12.32 0.83 2.45
C LEU A 158 11.29 0.00 3.24
N THR A 159 11.03 0.40 4.48
CA THR A 159 9.92 -0.13 5.29
C THR A 159 8.63 0.61 4.98
N THR A 160 7.47 0.08 5.39
CA THR A 160 6.18 0.77 5.20
C THR A 160 6.17 2.16 5.82
N HIS A 161 6.67 2.31 7.04
CA HIS A 161 6.76 3.60 7.70
C HIS A 161 7.69 4.57 6.95
N VAL A 162 8.86 4.10 6.50
CA VAL A 162 9.76 4.92 5.67
C VAL A 162 9.07 5.39 4.40
N MET A 163 8.34 4.50 3.71
CA MET A 163 7.62 4.89 2.50
C MET A 163 6.52 5.92 2.79
N GLN A 164 5.78 5.77 3.88
CA GLN A 164 4.80 6.76 4.32
C GLN A 164 5.45 8.13 4.54
N GLN A 165 6.61 8.17 5.20
CA GLN A 165 7.35 9.42 5.43
C GLN A 165 7.86 10.05 4.12
N LEU A 166 8.42 9.25 3.21
CA LEU A 166 8.88 9.74 1.91
C LEU A 166 7.72 10.27 1.07
N ASN A 167 6.60 9.55 1.04
CA ASN A 167 5.40 9.98 0.33
C ASN A 167 4.78 11.22 0.98
N ALA A 168 4.76 11.33 2.31
CA ALA A 168 4.30 12.54 3.00
C ALA A 168 5.15 13.77 2.62
N ALA A 169 6.47 13.61 2.50
CA ALA A 169 7.34 14.70 2.07
C ALA A 169 7.01 15.17 0.64
N VAL A 170 6.72 14.24 -0.27
CA VAL A 170 6.37 14.58 -1.67
C VAL A 170 4.93 15.08 -1.77
N ASP A 171 3.95 14.31 -1.26
CA ASP A 171 2.54 14.52 -1.56
C ASP A 171 1.90 15.59 -0.68
N ILE A 172 2.37 15.74 0.55
CA ILE A 172 1.81 16.69 1.53
C ILE A 172 2.69 17.94 1.62
N GLN A 173 3.99 17.76 1.83
CA GLN A 173 4.94 18.88 2.00
C GLN A 173 5.40 19.47 0.68
N LYS A 174 5.07 18.83 -0.48
CA LYS A 174 5.41 19.28 -1.84
C LYS A 174 6.91 19.42 -2.09
N VAL A 175 7.72 18.63 -1.39
CA VAL A 175 9.16 18.55 -1.66
C VAL A 175 9.40 17.77 -2.95
N ASP A 176 10.33 18.24 -3.76
CA ASP A 176 10.70 17.56 -5.01
C ASP A 176 11.14 16.10 -4.75
N PRO A 177 10.62 15.10 -5.50
CA PRO A 177 10.91 13.68 -5.29
C PRO A 177 12.41 13.34 -5.36
N ALA A 178 13.18 13.96 -6.28
CA ALA A 178 14.61 13.73 -6.41
C ALA A 178 15.36 14.22 -5.16
N THR A 179 14.91 15.34 -4.60
CA THR A 179 15.46 15.88 -3.34
C THR A 179 15.18 14.95 -2.17
N VAL A 180 13.96 14.40 -2.07
CA VAL A 180 13.58 13.43 -1.03
C VAL A 180 14.43 12.17 -1.15
N ALA A 181 14.52 11.59 -2.35
CA ALA A 181 15.33 10.40 -2.61
C ALA A 181 16.82 10.63 -2.28
N SER A 182 17.38 11.76 -2.70
CA SER A 182 18.78 12.12 -2.44
C SER A 182 19.07 12.20 -0.94
N LYS A 183 18.22 12.87 -0.16
CA LYS A 183 18.35 12.97 1.30
C LYS A 183 18.24 11.60 1.96
N PHE A 184 17.29 10.77 1.52
CA PHE A 184 17.13 9.41 2.03
C PHE A 184 18.38 8.57 1.79
N LEU A 185 18.93 8.56 0.59
CA LEU A 185 20.15 7.81 0.26
C LEU A 185 21.33 8.28 1.09
N GLN A 186 21.52 9.60 1.21
CA GLN A 186 22.60 10.20 2.02
C GLN A 186 22.47 9.81 3.51
N ALA A 187 21.29 9.91 4.09
CA ALA A 187 21.03 9.57 5.49
C ALA A 187 21.27 8.08 5.80
N ASN A 188 21.22 7.21 4.78
CA ASN A 188 21.45 5.77 4.90
C ASN A 188 22.85 5.33 4.44
N GLY A 189 23.76 6.27 4.09
CA GLY A 189 25.09 5.95 3.60
C GLY A 189 25.13 5.22 2.25
N LEU A 190 24.12 5.49 1.40
CA LEU A 190 23.94 4.86 0.08
C LEU A 190 24.23 5.82 -1.08
N LYS A 191 24.79 6.99 -0.77
CA LYS A 191 25.18 8.01 -1.76
C LYS A 191 26.59 8.53 -1.45
#